data_69bd8d6d644c1925c74c621e87f39253
#
_entry.id   69bd8d6d644c1925c74c621e87f39253
#
_cell.length_a   1.000
_cell.length_b   1.000
_cell.length_c   1.000
_cell.angle_alpha   90.00
_cell.angle_beta   90.00
_cell.angle_gamma   90.00
#
_symmetry.space_group_name_H-M   'P 1'
#
loop_
_entity.id
_entity.type
_entity.pdbx_description
1 polymer ?
#
loop_
_entity_poly.entity_id
_entity_poly.type
_entity_poly.pdbx_seq_one_letter_code
_entity_poly.pdbx_strand_id
1 'polypeptide(L)'
;MKRSLFILSLVIAAAKFLPAANSLEDVLNQQYKNHTYTLRQSMTAPTQQYDSLGNSPTASALGPWTIYARVQIKKIKLEPARVIVEGQRVGMKFDPNQGVLAETKLKETVKLKISLNEPLESADQFHTILGHIFAFSKEDFLASLPEFWRSCVKGYLKSYSNDGSTMRFDVSEATLKVRQGTSEKAAAGLESSDGHRVTAPQPKKISDPSYTKAAKSQDLEGTVVLALTVDETGKTADIRLVRPLGLGLDESAAETVKTWLFRPATKDGQSVKIEMSVEVDFRQYK
;
A
#
# COMPACT_ATOMS: atom_id res chain seq x y z
N MET A 1 90.94 14.07 -20.71
CA MET A 1 89.87 13.24 -21.21
C MET A 1 88.82 13.15 -20.12
N LYS A 2 87.73 13.95 -20.18
CA LYS A 2 86.56 13.88 -19.22
C LYS A 2 85.38 13.31 -19.96
N ARG A 3 84.93 12.15 -19.56
CA ARG A 3 83.72 11.52 -20.07
C ARG A 3 82.52 12.06 -19.30
N SER A 4 81.65 12.81 -19.96
CA SER A 4 80.32 13.20 -19.43
C SER A 4 79.34 12.06 -19.57
N LEU A 5 78.77 11.65 -18.44
CA LEU A 5 77.69 10.65 -18.37
C LEU A 5 76.36 11.42 -18.51
N PHE A 6 75.63 11.20 -19.61
CA PHE A 6 74.26 11.68 -19.76
C PHE A 6 73.31 10.71 -19.07
N ILE A 7 72.70 11.14 -17.97
CA ILE A 7 71.59 10.40 -17.32
C ILE A 7 70.29 10.83 -18.00
N LEU A 8 69.74 9.86 -18.76
CA LEU A 8 68.45 9.99 -19.40
C LEU A 8 67.37 9.66 -18.34
N SER A 9 66.73 10.69 -17.73
CA SER A 9 65.63 10.50 -16.79
C SER A 9 64.36 10.19 -17.58
N LEU A 10 63.93 8.93 -17.50
CA LEU A 10 62.66 8.47 -18.02
C LEU A 10 61.51 8.99 -17.14
N VAL A 11 60.81 10.02 -17.59
CA VAL A 11 59.56 10.51 -16.95
C VAL A 11 58.44 9.56 -17.35
N ILE A 12 58.13 8.63 -16.48
CA ILE A 12 56.91 7.78 -16.61
C ILE A 12 55.73 8.69 -16.24
N ALA A 13 55.03 9.20 -17.25
CA ALA A 13 53.76 9.86 -17.09
C ALA A 13 52.75 8.81 -16.61
N ALA A 14 52.46 8.79 -15.30
CA ALA A 14 51.35 8.05 -14.75
C ALA A 14 50.05 8.65 -15.30
N ALA A 15 49.49 8.02 -16.33
CA ALA A 15 48.15 8.33 -16.79
C ALA A 15 47.20 8.02 -15.61
N LYS A 16 46.71 9.07 -14.94
CA LYS A 16 45.62 8.97 -14.00
C LYS A 16 44.43 8.45 -14.80
N PHE A 17 44.05 7.20 -14.60
CA PHE A 17 42.78 6.70 -15.02
C PHE A 17 41.71 7.56 -14.31
N LEU A 18 41.14 8.52 -14.98
CA LEU A 18 39.88 9.12 -14.59
C LEU A 18 38.84 8.00 -14.63
N PRO A 19 38.08 7.78 -13.56
CA PRO A 19 36.99 6.80 -13.63
C PRO A 19 36.09 7.22 -14.79
N ALA A 20 35.74 6.25 -15.66
CA ALA A 20 34.79 6.48 -16.73
C ALA A 20 33.53 7.12 -16.11
N ALA A 21 33.08 8.22 -16.70
CA ALA A 21 31.82 8.85 -16.25
C ALA A 21 30.73 7.77 -16.29
N ASN A 22 30.06 7.56 -15.16
CA ASN A 22 28.96 6.59 -15.07
C ASN A 22 27.91 6.93 -16.13
N SER A 23 27.42 5.93 -16.85
CA SER A 23 26.31 6.14 -17.77
C SER A 23 25.09 6.64 -17.01
N LEU A 24 24.17 7.37 -17.67
CA LEU A 24 22.92 7.79 -17.03
C LEU A 24 22.15 6.59 -16.44
N GLU A 25 22.18 5.44 -17.12
CA GLU A 25 21.58 4.20 -16.61
C GLU A 25 22.21 3.76 -15.27
N ASP A 26 23.54 3.84 -15.14
CA ASP A 26 24.24 3.49 -13.90
C ASP A 26 23.87 4.45 -12.76
N VAL A 27 23.80 5.76 -13.05
CA VAL A 27 23.38 6.78 -12.08
C VAL A 27 21.97 6.50 -11.57
N LEU A 28 21.03 6.22 -12.48
CA LEU A 28 19.64 5.90 -12.11
C LEU A 28 19.56 4.61 -11.29
N ASN A 29 20.28 3.57 -11.68
CA ASN A 29 20.32 2.34 -10.91
C ASN A 29 20.94 2.56 -9.52
N GLN A 30 21.98 3.37 -9.40
CA GLN A 30 22.57 3.71 -8.10
C GLN A 30 21.57 4.45 -7.21
N GLN A 31 20.77 5.36 -7.76
CA GLN A 31 19.83 6.19 -7.01
C GLN A 31 18.56 5.41 -6.59
N TYR A 32 18.00 4.56 -7.44
CA TYR A 32 16.68 3.98 -7.24
C TYR A 32 16.67 2.49 -6.91
N LYS A 33 17.71 1.74 -7.24
CA LYS A 33 17.75 0.29 -7.02
C LYS A 33 17.67 -0.06 -5.54
N ASN A 34 16.86 -1.06 -5.23
CA ASN A 34 16.55 -1.57 -3.89
C ASN A 34 15.70 -0.62 -3.01
N HIS A 35 15.35 0.55 -3.48
CA HIS A 35 14.35 1.39 -2.81
C HIS A 35 12.94 0.93 -3.17
N THR A 36 12.00 1.09 -2.23
CA THR A 36 10.60 0.72 -2.40
C THR A 36 9.75 1.98 -2.51
N TYR A 37 8.96 2.10 -3.58
CA TYR A 37 8.10 3.24 -3.82
C TYR A 37 6.65 2.83 -3.96
N THR A 38 5.73 3.75 -3.71
CA THR A 38 4.29 3.53 -3.83
C THR A 38 3.80 4.05 -5.17
N LEU A 39 3.21 3.20 -6.00
CA LEU A 39 2.51 3.59 -7.22
C LEU A 39 1.28 4.43 -6.89
N ARG A 40 1.00 5.48 -7.67
CA ARG A 40 -0.24 6.27 -7.57
C ARG A 40 -1.49 5.45 -7.89
N GLN A 41 -1.34 4.37 -8.66
CA GLN A 41 -2.40 3.45 -9.00
C GLN A 41 -1.97 2.00 -8.74
N SER A 42 -2.74 1.27 -7.95
CA SER A 42 -2.47 -0.13 -7.60
C SER A 42 -2.94 -1.11 -8.69
N MET A 43 -2.39 -0.96 -9.91
CA MET A 43 -2.75 -1.82 -11.04
C MET A 43 -2.27 -3.26 -10.85
N THR A 44 -3.12 -4.24 -11.19
CA THR A 44 -2.83 -5.67 -11.03
C THR A 44 -1.94 -6.24 -12.12
N ALA A 45 -1.87 -5.60 -13.28
CA ALA A 45 -1.10 -6.09 -14.44
C ALA A 45 0.39 -6.23 -14.09
N PRO A 46 1.05 -7.35 -14.48
CA PRO A 46 2.47 -7.57 -14.27
C PRO A 46 3.35 -6.70 -15.20
N THR A 47 2.81 -6.23 -16.31
CA THR A 47 3.44 -5.22 -17.17
C THR A 47 2.48 -4.05 -17.30
N GLN A 48 2.96 -2.86 -16.94
CA GLN A 48 2.21 -1.61 -16.99
C GLN A 48 2.88 -0.67 -17.97
N GLN A 49 2.09 0.04 -18.76
CA GLN A 49 2.58 1.00 -19.76
C GLN A 49 2.19 2.41 -19.32
N TYR A 50 3.12 3.34 -19.47
CA TYR A 50 2.94 4.75 -19.17
C TYR A 50 3.53 5.61 -20.28
N ASP A 51 3.01 6.81 -20.45
CA ASP A 51 3.71 7.89 -21.14
C ASP A 51 4.61 8.68 -20.16
N SER A 52 5.32 9.69 -20.65
CA SER A 52 6.18 10.56 -19.84
C SER A 52 5.40 11.45 -18.86
N LEU A 53 4.09 11.54 -18.97
CA LEU A 53 3.19 12.25 -18.05
C LEU A 53 2.55 11.30 -17.02
N GLY A 54 2.91 10.01 -17.02
CA GLY A 54 2.38 9.00 -16.11
C GLY A 54 0.98 8.49 -16.46
N ASN A 55 0.45 8.84 -17.64
CA ASN A 55 -0.82 8.30 -18.09
C ASN A 55 -0.63 6.86 -18.58
N SER A 56 -1.57 5.98 -18.24
CA SER A 56 -1.59 4.62 -18.75
C SER A 56 -2.60 4.51 -19.90
N PRO A 57 -2.16 4.16 -21.12
CA PRO A 57 -3.05 3.99 -22.26
C PRO A 57 -3.96 2.76 -22.12
N THR A 58 -3.64 1.86 -21.20
CA THR A 58 -4.37 0.62 -21.00
C THR A 58 -5.14 0.69 -19.68
N ALA A 59 -6.46 0.58 -19.73
CA ALA A 59 -7.27 0.41 -18.53
C ALA A 59 -6.89 -0.93 -17.88
N SER A 60 -6.18 -0.88 -16.78
CA SER A 60 -5.85 -2.06 -15.99
C SER A 60 -6.74 -2.10 -14.76
N ALA A 61 -7.17 -3.30 -14.37
CA ALA A 61 -7.91 -3.47 -13.14
C ALA A 61 -7.06 -3.00 -11.94
N LEU A 62 -7.67 -2.24 -11.06
CA LEU A 62 -7.08 -1.88 -9.77
C LEU A 62 -7.27 -3.04 -8.80
N GLY A 63 -6.28 -3.29 -7.97
CA GLY A 63 -6.32 -4.28 -6.91
C GLY A 63 -6.02 -3.67 -5.54
N PRO A 64 -6.07 -4.49 -4.49
CA PRO A 64 -5.73 -4.05 -3.15
C PRO A 64 -4.36 -3.36 -3.10
N TRP A 65 -4.32 -2.14 -2.55
CA TRP A 65 -3.09 -1.37 -2.48
C TRP A 65 -2.02 -2.06 -1.63
N THR A 66 -2.42 -2.82 -0.63
CA THR A 66 -1.53 -3.62 0.23
C THR A 66 -0.84 -4.78 -0.48
N ILE A 67 -1.21 -5.05 -1.74
CA ILE A 67 -0.55 -6.04 -2.62
C ILE A 67 0.13 -5.35 -3.80
N TYR A 68 -0.57 -4.41 -4.45
CA TYR A 68 -0.19 -3.96 -5.80
C TYR A 68 0.43 -2.57 -5.84
N ALA A 69 0.34 -1.76 -4.78
CA ALA A 69 0.85 -0.41 -4.84
C ALA A 69 2.36 -0.29 -4.59
N ARG A 70 2.96 -1.14 -3.76
CA ARG A 70 4.37 -0.99 -3.39
C ARG A 70 5.28 -1.81 -4.31
N VAL A 71 6.34 -1.17 -4.81
CA VAL A 71 7.30 -1.76 -5.74
C VAL A 71 8.73 -1.46 -5.28
N GLN A 72 9.50 -2.52 -5.01
CA GLN A 72 10.94 -2.40 -4.83
C GLN A 72 11.62 -2.45 -6.20
N ILE A 73 12.27 -1.36 -6.60
CA ILE A 73 12.98 -1.28 -7.89
C ILE A 73 14.19 -2.21 -7.85
N LYS A 74 14.30 -3.08 -8.86
CA LYS A 74 15.40 -4.03 -9.02
C LYS A 74 16.36 -3.63 -10.11
N LYS A 75 15.84 -3.05 -11.19
CA LYS A 75 16.64 -2.62 -12.33
C LYS A 75 15.92 -1.54 -13.13
N ILE A 76 16.69 -0.59 -13.62
CA ILE A 76 16.27 0.41 -14.60
C ILE A 76 17.09 0.16 -15.85
N LYS A 77 16.45 0.14 -17.02
CA LYS A 77 17.07 0.05 -18.34
C LYS A 77 16.63 1.24 -19.18
N LEU A 78 17.59 1.88 -19.81
CA LEU A 78 17.35 2.96 -20.76
C LEU A 78 17.40 2.41 -22.19
N GLU A 79 16.36 2.73 -22.96
CA GLU A 79 16.30 2.52 -24.40
C GLU A 79 16.01 3.87 -25.06
N PRO A 80 16.34 4.09 -26.35
CA PRO A 80 16.23 5.42 -26.98
C PRO A 80 14.86 6.10 -26.86
N ALA A 81 13.76 5.33 -26.89
CA ALA A 81 12.39 5.84 -26.86
C ALA A 81 11.61 5.41 -25.61
N ARG A 82 12.25 4.78 -24.63
CA ARG A 82 11.54 4.33 -23.42
C ARG A 82 12.49 3.99 -22.27
N VAL A 83 11.95 4.04 -21.06
CA VAL A 83 12.56 3.49 -19.87
C VAL A 83 11.81 2.25 -19.42
N ILE A 84 12.54 1.23 -18.99
CA ILE A 84 11.98 0.02 -18.39
C ILE A 84 12.41 -0.04 -16.93
N VAL A 85 11.45 0.00 -16.01
CA VAL A 85 11.68 -0.21 -14.59
C VAL A 85 11.18 -1.61 -14.22
N GLU A 86 12.10 -2.46 -13.81
CA GLU A 86 11.81 -3.81 -13.33
C GLU A 86 11.80 -3.80 -11.80
N GLY A 87 10.73 -4.28 -11.20
CA GLY A 87 10.55 -4.28 -9.76
C GLY A 87 9.90 -5.54 -9.22
N GLN A 88 9.96 -5.67 -7.92
CA GLN A 88 9.28 -6.72 -7.16
C GLN A 88 8.18 -6.10 -6.33
N ARG A 89 7.02 -6.74 -6.27
CA ARG A 89 5.91 -6.31 -5.41
C ARG A 89 6.30 -6.48 -3.94
N VAL A 90 5.92 -5.50 -3.16
CA VAL A 90 6.08 -5.51 -1.70
C VAL A 90 4.69 -5.39 -1.10
N GLY A 91 4.28 -6.42 -0.37
CA GLY A 91 3.00 -6.42 0.32
C GLY A 91 3.08 -5.68 1.65
N MET A 92 1.92 -5.29 2.17
CA MET A 92 1.76 -4.73 3.51
C MET A 92 0.90 -5.67 4.33
N LYS A 93 1.37 -6.05 5.52
CA LYS A 93 0.61 -6.88 6.47
C LYS A 93 0.76 -6.39 7.89
N PHE A 94 -0.26 -6.60 8.70
CA PHE A 94 -0.23 -6.26 10.11
C PHE A 94 0.70 -7.20 10.89
N ASP A 95 1.60 -6.61 11.68
CA ASP A 95 2.42 -7.33 12.65
C ASP A 95 1.82 -7.11 14.05
N PRO A 96 1.19 -8.14 14.64
CA PRO A 96 0.54 -8.02 15.95
C PRO A 96 1.53 -7.81 17.11
N ASN A 97 2.80 -8.22 16.95
CA ASN A 97 3.81 -8.06 17.98
C ASN A 97 4.30 -6.61 18.10
N GLN A 98 4.34 -5.92 16.97
CA GLN A 98 4.80 -4.52 16.89
C GLN A 98 3.65 -3.52 16.83
N GLY A 99 2.42 -3.97 16.52
CA GLY A 99 1.27 -3.09 16.32
C GLY A 99 1.40 -2.21 15.09
N VAL A 100 2.15 -2.63 14.08
CA VAL A 100 2.43 -1.84 12.87
C VAL A 100 1.99 -2.58 11.61
N LEU A 101 1.73 -1.82 10.54
CA LEU A 101 1.58 -2.37 9.20
C LEU A 101 2.98 -2.44 8.56
N ALA A 102 3.51 -3.66 8.43
CA ALA A 102 4.88 -3.93 8.01
C ALA A 102 4.93 -4.42 6.55
N GLU A 103 6.07 -4.16 5.90
CA GLU A 103 6.35 -4.65 4.56
C GLU A 103 6.67 -6.15 4.55
N THR A 104 6.21 -6.84 3.53
CA THR A 104 6.58 -8.24 3.24
C THR A 104 6.87 -8.42 1.76
N LYS A 105 7.92 -9.18 1.42
CA LYS A 105 8.25 -9.46 0.02
C LYS A 105 7.23 -10.44 -0.57
N LEU A 106 6.71 -10.09 -1.74
CA LEU A 106 5.86 -10.98 -2.53
C LEU A 106 6.69 -11.64 -3.63
N LYS A 107 6.20 -12.74 -4.20
CA LYS A 107 6.87 -13.42 -5.33
C LYS A 107 6.62 -12.69 -6.65
N GLU A 108 5.58 -11.90 -6.73
CA GLU A 108 5.14 -11.18 -7.93
C GLU A 108 6.11 -10.09 -8.31
N THR A 109 6.46 -10.04 -9.58
CA THR A 109 7.25 -8.97 -10.20
C THR A 109 6.36 -8.04 -10.99
N VAL A 110 6.84 -6.82 -11.23
CA VAL A 110 6.18 -5.84 -12.08
C VAL A 110 7.20 -5.20 -13.01
N LYS A 111 6.76 -4.92 -14.23
CA LYS A 111 7.54 -4.20 -15.23
C LYS A 111 6.79 -2.95 -15.66
N LEU A 112 7.39 -1.77 -15.43
CA LEU A 112 6.85 -0.49 -15.88
C LEU A 112 7.59 -0.11 -17.16
N LYS A 113 6.87 0.10 -18.25
CA LYS A 113 7.38 0.56 -19.53
C LYS A 113 6.93 2.00 -19.73
N ILE A 114 7.86 2.93 -19.70
CA ILE A 114 7.58 4.37 -19.81
C ILE A 114 8.04 4.82 -21.20
N SER A 115 7.11 5.21 -22.05
CA SER A 115 7.41 5.75 -23.37
C SER A 115 7.90 7.18 -23.24
N LEU A 116 8.94 7.52 -23.98
CA LEU A 116 9.54 8.85 -24.01
C LEU A 116 9.27 9.49 -25.36
N ASN A 117 8.95 10.78 -25.36
CA ASN A 117 8.85 11.58 -26.61
C ASN A 117 10.26 11.96 -27.13
N GLU A 118 11.21 12.14 -26.24
CA GLU A 118 12.60 12.45 -26.49
C GLU A 118 13.50 11.59 -25.59
N PRO A 119 14.75 11.31 -25.97
CA PRO A 119 15.69 10.57 -25.14
C PRO A 119 15.88 11.24 -23.78
N LEU A 120 16.05 10.43 -22.74
CA LEU A 120 16.29 10.91 -21.39
C LEU A 120 17.69 11.48 -21.25
N GLU A 121 17.81 12.74 -20.81
CA GLU A 121 19.09 13.45 -20.73
C GLU A 121 19.66 13.56 -19.31
N SER A 122 18.79 13.48 -18.27
CA SER A 122 19.22 13.66 -16.89
C SER A 122 18.42 12.81 -15.88
N ALA A 123 19.02 12.62 -14.70
CA ALA A 123 18.37 11.98 -13.57
C ALA A 123 17.17 12.81 -13.03
N ASP A 124 17.25 14.14 -13.08
CA ASP A 124 16.19 15.03 -12.62
C ASP A 124 14.95 14.92 -13.54
N GLN A 125 15.17 14.85 -14.86
CA GLN A 125 14.09 14.58 -15.81
C GLN A 125 13.41 13.24 -15.52
N PHE A 126 14.20 12.20 -15.24
CA PHE A 126 13.66 10.89 -14.86
C PHE A 126 12.89 10.95 -13.53
N HIS A 127 13.41 11.66 -12.53
CA HIS A 127 12.72 11.86 -11.25
C HIS A 127 11.35 12.52 -11.44
N THR A 128 11.26 13.53 -12.30
CA THR A 128 10.01 14.21 -12.64
C THR A 128 9.01 13.22 -13.26
N ILE A 129 9.44 12.43 -14.25
CA ILE A 129 8.61 11.39 -14.88
C ILE A 129 8.13 10.37 -13.84
N LEU A 130 9.02 9.88 -12.98
CA LEU A 130 8.64 8.94 -11.92
C LEU A 130 7.65 9.57 -10.92
N GLY A 131 7.71 10.87 -10.66
CA GLY A 131 6.77 11.59 -9.79
C GLY A 131 5.32 11.57 -10.30
N HIS A 132 5.10 11.34 -11.61
CA HIS A 132 3.77 11.12 -12.17
C HIS A 132 3.24 9.69 -11.93
N ILE A 133 4.14 8.73 -11.70
CA ILE A 133 3.83 7.29 -11.56
C ILE A 133 3.84 6.87 -10.09
N PHE A 134 4.81 7.37 -9.32
CA PHE A 134 4.99 7.09 -7.89
C PHE A 134 4.57 8.28 -7.02
N ALA A 135 4.09 7.99 -5.83
CA ALA A 135 3.82 9.00 -4.82
C ALA A 135 5.11 9.29 -4.03
N PHE A 136 5.75 10.41 -4.27
CA PHE A 136 6.96 10.82 -3.56
C PHE A 136 6.66 11.69 -2.34
N SER A 137 5.50 12.34 -2.27
CA SER A 137 5.07 13.10 -1.10
C SER A 137 4.02 12.35 -0.28
N LYS A 138 3.88 12.72 0.99
CA LYS A 138 2.82 12.20 1.88
C LYS A 138 1.43 12.51 1.32
N GLU A 139 1.25 13.69 0.76
CA GLU A 139 0.00 14.16 0.16
C GLU A 139 -0.37 13.30 -1.04
N ASP A 140 0.57 13.04 -1.93
CA ASP A 140 0.39 12.15 -3.09
C ASP A 140 0.03 10.73 -2.67
N PHE A 141 0.73 10.22 -1.65
CA PHE A 141 0.44 8.91 -1.09
C PHE A 141 -1.00 8.84 -0.56
N LEU A 142 -1.40 9.79 0.27
CA LEU A 142 -2.77 9.82 0.82
C LEU A 142 -3.83 9.99 -0.27
N ALA A 143 -3.52 10.74 -1.34
CA ALA A 143 -4.41 10.89 -2.49
C ALA A 143 -4.55 9.60 -3.31
N SER A 144 -3.49 8.80 -3.39
CA SER A 144 -3.47 7.52 -4.12
C SER A 144 -4.25 6.39 -3.45
N LEU A 145 -4.55 6.53 -2.15
CA LEU A 145 -5.25 5.50 -1.39
C LEU A 145 -6.74 5.44 -1.77
N PRO A 146 -7.31 4.22 -1.85
CA PRO A 146 -8.76 4.07 -1.88
C PRO A 146 -9.43 4.75 -0.67
N GLU A 147 -10.62 5.32 -0.87
CA GLU A 147 -11.32 6.05 0.18
C GLU A 147 -11.53 5.22 1.45
N PHE A 148 -11.85 3.95 1.29
CA PHE A 148 -11.95 2.94 2.33
C PHE A 148 -10.74 2.92 3.30
N TRP A 149 -9.51 3.14 2.75
CA TRP A 149 -8.26 3.14 3.52
C TRP A 149 -7.89 4.51 4.11
N ARG A 150 -8.37 5.62 3.52
CA ARG A 150 -7.88 6.97 3.85
C ARG A 150 -8.03 7.35 5.32
N SER A 151 -9.18 7.04 5.93
CA SER A 151 -9.44 7.36 7.33
C SER A 151 -8.53 6.58 8.27
N CYS A 152 -8.36 5.29 8.01
CA CYS A 152 -7.46 4.42 8.75
C CYS A 152 -6.00 4.89 8.65
N VAL A 153 -5.51 5.10 7.42
CA VAL A 153 -4.13 5.53 7.18
C VAL A 153 -3.83 6.91 7.77
N LYS A 154 -4.72 7.88 7.62
CA LYS A 154 -4.55 9.21 8.25
C LYS A 154 -4.36 9.14 9.76
N GLY A 155 -5.06 8.22 10.43
CA GLY A 155 -4.96 8.02 11.87
C GLY A 155 -3.65 7.36 12.31
N TYR A 156 -3.06 6.53 11.48
CA TYR A 156 -1.94 5.65 11.87
C TYR A 156 -0.61 5.92 11.15
N LEU A 157 -0.58 6.74 10.12
CA LEU A 157 0.66 7.09 9.42
C LEU A 157 1.51 8.03 10.28
N LYS A 158 2.58 7.52 10.89
CA LYS A 158 3.50 8.28 11.75
C LYS A 158 4.57 9.02 10.95
N SER A 159 5.11 8.40 9.91
CA SER A 159 6.11 9.03 9.06
C SER A 159 6.02 8.59 7.60
N TYR A 160 6.42 9.49 6.73
CA TYR A 160 6.60 9.29 5.30
C TYR A 160 7.85 10.07 4.88
N SER A 161 8.83 9.40 4.24
CA SER A 161 10.07 10.08 3.84
C SER A 161 9.82 11.05 2.69
N ASN A 162 10.66 12.08 2.58
CA ASN A 162 10.55 13.09 1.53
C ASN A 162 10.72 12.54 0.11
N ASP A 163 11.41 11.40 -0.02
CA ASP A 163 11.60 10.70 -1.29
C ASP A 163 10.54 9.61 -1.55
N GLY A 164 9.59 9.42 -0.63
CA GLY A 164 8.54 8.42 -0.74
C GLY A 164 9.00 6.96 -0.58
N SER A 165 10.27 6.72 -0.24
CA SER A 165 10.83 5.37 -0.16
C SER A 165 10.48 4.64 1.14
N THR A 166 10.27 5.36 2.24
CA THR A 166 9.94 4.78 3.54
C THR A 166 8.65 5.34 4.11
N MET A 167 7.86 4.46 4.74
CA MET A 167 6.66 4.84 5.48
C MET A 167 6.54 3.98 6.74
N ARG A 168 5.97 4.56 7.79
CA ARG A 168 5.70 3.84 9.04
C ARG A 168 4.27 4.08 9.47
N PHE A 169 3.57 2.98 9.74
CA PHE A 169 2.24 2.97 10.33
C PHE A 169 2.33 2.43 11.75
N ASP A 170 1.54 2.99 12.63
CA ASP A 170 1.34 2.47 13.98
C ASP A 170 -0.17 2.35 14.23
N VAL A 171 -0.64 1.14 14.37
CA VAL A 171 -2.06 0.80 14.57
C VAL A 171 -2.34 0.27 15.97
N SER A 172 -1.37 0.36 16.89
CA SER A 172 -1.49 -0.12 18.28
C SER A 172 -2.67 0.51 19.00
N GLU A 173 -2.92 1.81 18.80
CA GLU A 173 -4.06 2.50 19.41
C GLU A 173 -5.43 2.01 18.91
N ALA A 174 -5.52 1.55 17.63
CA ALA A 174 -6.75 0.99 17.10
C ALA A 174 -7.17 -0.26 17.84
N THR A 175 -6.20 -1.12 18.16
CA THR A 175 -6.44 -2.36 18.90
C THR A 175 -7.00 -2.08 20.29
N LEU A 176 -6.52 -1.03 20.95
CA LEU A 176 -7.01 -0.65 22.29
C LEU A 176 -8.43 -0.10 22.23
N LYS A 177 -8.74 0.80 21.27
CA LYS A 177 -10.07 1.39 21.13
C LYS A 177 -11.14 0.37 20.78
N VAL A 178 -10.81 -0.62 19.92
CA VAL A 178 -11.75 -1.69 19.55
C VAL A 178 -12.04 -2.62 20.73
N ARG A 179 -11.02 -3.03 21.51
CA ARG A 179 -11.21 -3.85 22.72
C ARG A 179 -12.10 -3.18 23.77
N GLN A 180 -12.06 -1.86 23.87
CA GLN A 180 -12.91 -1.09 24.81
C GLN A 180 -14.34 -0.86 24.30
N GLY A 181 -14.57 -0.96 22.98
CA GLY A 181 -15.86 -0.62 22.34
C GLY A 181 -16.77 -1.78 22.01
N THR A 182 -16.24 -2.99 21.81
CA THR A 182 -16.99 -4.11 21.18
C THR A 182 -17.44 -5.20 22.15
N SER A 183 -16.80 -5.35 23.33
CA SER A 183 -17.08 -6.51 24.19
C SER A 183 -18.25 -6.32 25.14
N GLU A 184 -18.60 -5.12 25.54
CA GLU A 184 -19.64 -4.91 26.58
C GLU A 184 -20.93 -4.23 26.09
N LYS A 185 -20.89 -3.47 24.99
CA LYS A 185 -22.08 -2.72 24.53
C LYS A 185 -22.96 -3.43 23.51
N ALA A 186 -22.45 -4.45 22.82
CA ALA A 186 -23.23 -5.18 21.80
C ALA A 186 -24.11 -6.30 22.39
N ALA A 187 -23.83 -6.77 23.61
CA ALA A 187 -24.56 -7.88 24.24
C ALA A 187 -25.61 -7.44 25.29
N ALA A 188 -25.51 -6.23 25.82
CA ALA A 188 -26.52 -5.69 26.73
C ALA A 188 -27.52 -4.85 25.92
N GLY A 189 -28.81 -5.14 26.04
CA GLY A 189 -29.87 -4.24 25.57
C GLY A 189 -29.56 -2.85 26.13
N LEU A 190 -29.17 -1.92 25.23
CA LEU A 190 -28.79 -0.57 25.60
C LEU A 190 -30.05 0.14 26.10
N GLU A 191 -30.23 0.21 27.41
CA GLU A 191 -31.07 1.26 27.96
C GLU A 191 -30.38 2.58 27.64
N SER A 192 -31.01 3.38 26.79
CA SER A 192 -30.61 4.76 26.59
C SER A 192 -30.73 5.48 27.93
N SER A 193 -29.81 6.41 28.23
CA SER A 193 -29.84 7.24 29.45
C SER A 193 -31.19 7.97 29.67
N ASP A 194 -32.06 7.94 28.68
CA ASP A 194 -33.39 8.58 28.63
C ASP A 194 -34.57 7.58 28.77
N GLY A 195 -34.29 6.32 29.22
CA GLY A 195 -35.33 5.31 29.50
C GLY A 195 -35.95 4.64 28.27
N HIS A 196 -35.42 4.89 27.06
CA HIS A 196 -35.89 4.25 25.83
C HIS A 196 -35.27 2.83 25.67
N ARG A 197 -36.09 1.87 25.24
CA ARG A 197 -35.62 0.50 24.95
C ARG A 197 -34.98 0.45 23.56
N VAL A 198 -33.67 0.25 23.50
CA VAL A 198 -32.91 0.10 22.25
C VAL A 198 -32.44 -1.34 22.10
N THR A 199 -32.67 -1.98 20.95
CA THR A 199 -32.15 -3.32 20.62
C THR A 199 -31.00 -3.20 19.61
N ALA A 200 -29.96 -4.02 19.78
CA ALA A 200 -28.87 -4.09 18.79
C ALA A 200 -29.31 -4.82 17.51
N PRO A 201 -28.68 -4.50 16.34
CA PRO A 201 -28.86 -5.27 15.12
C PRO A 201 -28.50 -6.75 15.33
N GLN A 202 -29.28 -7.66 14.73
CA GLN A 202 -29.01 -9.08 14.79
C GLN A 202 -28.65 -9.64 13.41
N PRO A 203 -27.58 -10.44 13.26
CA PRO A 203 -27.23 -11.07 11.97
C PRO A 203 -28.41 -11.89 11.43
N LYS A 204 -28.78 -11.66 10.16
CA LYS A 204 -29.81 -12.42 9.44
C LYS A 204 -29.20 -13.27 8.31
N LYS A 205 -28.26 -12.70 7.57
CA LYS A 205 -27.51 -13.37 6.53
C LYS A 205 -26.07 -12.84 6.57
N ILE A 206 -25.12 -13.72 6.84
CA ILE A 206 -23.69 -13.44 6.81
C ILE A 206 -23.01 -14.45 5.92
N SER A 207 -21.86 -14.11 5.37
CA SER A 207 -21.02 -14.98 4.54
C SER A 207 -19.57 -14.75 4.90
N ASP A 208 -18.73 -15.75 4.67
CA ASP A 208 -17.30 -15.68 4.93
C ASP A 208 -16.58 -14.97 3.78
N PRO A 209 -15.55 -14.16 4.08
CA PRO A 209 -14.74 -13.50 3.06
C PRO A 209 -13.77 -14.49 2.40
N SER A 210 -13.36 -14.13 1.18
CA SER A 210 -12.39 -14.92 0.43
C SER A 210 -10.96 -14.55 0.84
N TYR A 211 -10.09 -15.56 0.96
CA TYR A 211 -8.66 -15.36 1.11
C TYR A 211 -8.01 -14.95 -0.20
N THR A 212 -7.12 -13.96 -0.15
CA THR A 212 -6.25 -13.63 -1.28
C THR A 212 -5.11 -14.65 -1.43
N LYS A 213 -4.58 -14.82 -2.65
CA LYS A 213 -3.42 -15.67 -2.89
C LYS A 213 -2.18 -15.17 -2.12
N ALA A 214 -2.01 -13.84 -2.03
CA ALA A 214 -0.90 -13.23 -1.31
C ALA A 214 -0.96 -13.55 0.19
N ALA A 215 -2.13 -13.40 0.83
CA ALA A 215 -2.31 -13.73 2.24
C ALA A 215 -2.09 -15.22 2.53
N LYS A 216 -2.62 -16.12 1.65
CA LYS A 216 -2.39 -17.56 1.77
C LYS A 216 -0.90 -17.92 1.70
N SER A 217 -0.16 -17.32 0.77
CA SER A 217 1.27 -17.60 0.60
C SER A 217 2.16 -17.10 1.74
N GLN A 218 1.62 -16.26 2.61
CA GLN A 218 2.29 -15.68 3.76
C GLN A 218 1.74 -16.22 5.09
N ASP A 219 0.89 -17.25 5.05
CA ASP A 219 0.20 -17.82 6.22
C ASP A 219 -0.40 -16.71 7.12
N LEU A 220 -0.94 -15.64 6.51
CA LEU A 220 -1.48 -14.49 7.24
C LEU A 220 -2.85 -14.83 7.82
N GLU A 221 -2.94 -14.87 9.13
CA GLU A 221 -4.18 -15.03 9.88
C GLU A 221 -4.41 -13.82 10.78
N GLY A 222 -5.66 -13.58 11.16
CA GLY A 222 -6.03 -12.49 12.07
C GLY A 222 -7.42 -11.94 11.80
N THR A 223 -7.68 -10.77 12.36
CA THR A 223 -9.00 -10.13 12.36
C THR A 223 -8.93 -8.76 11.72
N VAL A 224 -9.76 -8.52 10.72
CA VAL A 224 -10.07 -7.18 10.18
C VAL A 224 -11.20 -6.60 11.02
N VAL A 225 -11.08 -5.34 11.45
CA VAL A 225 -12.16 -4.63 12.14
C VAL A 225 -12.69 -3.52 11.25
N LEU A 226 -14.00 -3.56 11.01
CA LEU A 226 -14.72 -2.59 10.21
C LEU A 226 -15.76 -1.86 11.08
N ALA A 227 -15.85 -0.55 10.94
CA ALA A 227 -17.00 0.22 11.38
C ALA A 227 -17.99 0.36 10.22
N LEU A 228 -19.27 0.21 10.51
CA LEU A 228 -20.33 0.30 9.50
C LEU A 228 -21.61 0.83 10.12
N THR A 229 -22.50 1.25 9.26
CA THR A 229 -23.88 1.57 9.62
C THR A 229 -24.80 0.42 9.21
N VAL A 230 -25.74 0.03 10.07
CA VAL A 230 -26.90 -0.79 9.71
C VAL A 230 -28.09 0.16 9.59
N ASP A 231 -28.71 0.21 8.41
CA ASP A 231 -29.87 1.06 8.15
C ASP A 231 -31.18 0.43 8.70
N GLU A 232 -32.27 1.17 8.59
CA GLU A 232 -33.60 0.74 9.07
C GLU A 232 -34.15 -0.48 8.32
N THR A 233 -33.54 -0.84 7.16
CA THR A 233 -33.89 -2.05 6.38
C THR A 233 -33.00 -3.25 6.73
N GLY A 234 -31.97 -3.03 7.56
CA GLY A 234 -30.99 -4.05 7.94
C GLY A 234 -29.82 -4.21 6.97
N LYS A 235 -29.66 -3.30 6.00
CA LYS A 235 -28.52 -3.29 5.07
C LYS A 235 -27.33 -2.55 5.68
N THR A 236 -26.13 -2.98 5.29
CA THR A 236 -24.88 -2.33 5.69
C THR A 236 -24.55 -1.16 4.76
N ALA A 237 -24.07 -0.07 5.34
CA ALA A 237 -23.62 1.14 4.65
C ALA A 237 -22.41 1.76 5.36
N ASP A 238 -21.82 2.80 4.80
CA ASP A 238 -20.76 3.62 5.39
C ASP A 238 -19.57 2.79 5.96
N ILE A 239 -19.16 1.73 5.25
CA ILE A 239 -18.14 0.79 5.71
C ILE A 239 -16.78 1.48 5.74
N ARG A 240 -16.14 1.46 6.91
CA ARG A 240 -14.82 2.07 7.17
C ARG A 240 -13.88 1.08 7.83
N LEU A 241 -12.62 1.10 7.43
CA LEU A 241 -11.58 0.27 8.04
C LEU A 241 -11.15 0.87 9.37
N VAL A 242 -11.19 0.08 10.44
CA VAL A 242 -10.75 0.46 11.79
C VAL A 242 -9.40 -0.18 12.10
N ARG A 243 -9.28 -1.51 11.95
CA ARG A 243 -8.02 -2.23 12.14
C ARG A 243 -7.72 -3.07 10.90
N PRO A 244 -6.61 -2.78 10.20
CA PRO A 244 -6.21 -3.53 9.02
C PRO A 244 -5.58 -4.88 9.38
N LEU A 245 -5.59 -5.80 8.42
CA LEU A 245 -4.81 -7.03 8.42
C LEU A 245 -3.81 -7.04 7.27
N GLY A 246 -4.18 -6.50 6.12
CA GLY A 246 -3.31 -6.36 4.95
C GLY A 246 -3.44 -7.49 3.93
N LEU A 247 -2.58 -7.46 2.94
CA LEU A 247 -2.51 -8.41 1.81
C LEU A 247 -3.88 -8.64 1.14
N GLY A 248 -4.69 -7.57 1.03
CA GLY A 248 -5.99 -7.58 0.36
C GLY A 248 -7.13 -8.24 1.16
N LEU A 249 -6.89 -8.65 2.41
CA LEU A 249 -7.93 -9.24 3.26
C LEU A 249 -8.94 -8.19 3.73
N ASP A 250 -8.49 -6.95 3.86
CA ASP A 250 -9.34 -5.82 4.28
C ASP A 250 -10.41 -5.50 3.24
N GLU A 251 -10.01 -5.45 1.96
CA GLU A 251 -10.96 -5.28 0.85
C GLU A 251 -11.89 -6.48 0.72
N SER A 252 -11.37 -7.70 0.88
CA SER A 252 -12.20 -8.92 0.87
C SER A 252 -13.24 -8.90 1.98
N ALA A 253 -12.85 -8.50 3.18
CA ALA A 253 -13.78 -8.33 4.32
C ALA A 253 -14.85 -7.27 4.01
N ALA A 254 -14.45 -6.09 3.52
CA ALA A 254 -15.36 -5.00 3.22
C ALA A 254 -16.37 -5.38 2.11
N GLU A 255 -15.91 -6.03 1.02
CA GLU A 255 -16.82 -6.50 -0.05
C GLU A 255 -17.81 -7.56 0.46
N THR A 256 -17.36 -8.44 1.33
CA THR A 256 -18.23 -9.45 1.93
C THR A 256 -19.26 -8.82 2.85
N VAL A 257 -18.85 -7.94 3.74
CA VAL A 257 -19.73 -7.26 4.70
C VAL A 257 -20.79 -6.40 4.00
N LYS A 258 -20.52 -5.84 2.81
CA LYS A 258 -21.55 -5.18 1.98
C LYS A 258 -22.74 -6.08 1.63
N THR A 259 -22.53 -7.39 1.60
CA THR A 259 -23.59 -8.36 1.29
C THR A 259 -24.34 -8.87 2.52
N TRP A 260 -23.88 -8.52 3.73
CA TRP A 260 -24.50 -8.93 4.97
C TRP A 260 -25.86 -8.25 5.16
N LEU A 261 -26.76 -8.99 5.79
CA LEU A 261 -28.07 -8.48 6.17
C LEU A 261 -28.30 -8.70 7.66
N PHE A 262 -28.87 -7.71 8.30
CA PHE A 262 -29.23 -7.73 9.71
C PHE A 262 -30.74 -7.57 9.88
N ARG A 263 -31.26 -7.99 11.02
CA ARG A 263 -32.46 -7.39 11.57
C ARG A 263 -32.05 -6.03 12.11
N PRO A 264 -32.71 -4.92 11.75
CA PRO A 264 -32.29 -3.59 12.17
C PRO A 264 -32.38 -3.44 13.69
N ALA A 265 -31.62 -2.47 14.21
CA ALA A 265 -31.82 -1.99 15.57
C ALA A 265 -33.22 -1.40 15.71
N THR A 266 -33.81 -1.48 16.90
CA THR A 266 -35.07 -0.81 17.17
C THR A 266 -34.94 0.12 18.39
N LYS A 267 -35.62 1.26 18.33
CA LYS A 267 -35.86 2.14 19.49
C LYS A 267 -37.35 2.21 19.70
N ASP A 268 -37.82 1.76 20.88
CA ASP A 268 -39.26 1.69 21.23
C ASP A 268 -40.13 0.97 20.18
N GLY A 269 -39.54 -0.11 19.57
CA GLY A 269 -40.21 -0.91 18.55
C GLY A 269 -40.11 -0.38 17.11
N GLN A 270 -39.54 0.81 16.89
CA GLN A 270 -39.32 1.38 15.56
C GLN A 270 -37.90 1.10 15.09
N SER A 271 -37.74 0.67 13.82
CA SER A 271 -36.41 0.45 13.21
C SER A 271 -35.63 1.74 13.15
N VAL A 272 -34.35 1.71 13.56
CA VAL A 272 -33.46 2.86 13.57
C VAL A 272 -32.11 2.51 12.95
N LYS A 273 -31.51 3.50 12.29
CA LYS A 273 -30.14 3.44 11.80
C LYS A 273 -29.17 3.48 12.99
N ILE A 274 -28.16 2.59 12.98
CA ILE A 274 -27.12 2.53 14.03
C ILE A 274 -25.76 2.28 13.44
N GLU A 275 -24.73 2.89 14.04
CA GLU A 275 -23.32 2.60 13.74
C GLU A 275 -22.83 1.50 14.68
N MET A 276 -22.08 0.53 14.13
CA MET A 276 -21.48 -0.55 14.88
C MET A 276 -20.13 -0.95 14.30
N SER A 277 -19.35 -1.72 15.06
CA SER A 277 -18.15 -2.39 14.56
C SER A 277 -18.38 -3.89 14.40
N VAL A 278 -17.78 -4.46 13.37
CA VAL A 278 -17.76 -5.91 13.13
C VAL A 278 -16.33 -6.40 13.03
N GLU A 279 -16.09 -7.59 13.54
CA GLU A 279 -14.84 -8.32 13.46
C GLU A 279 -15.00 -9.42 12.41
N VAL A 280 -14.04 -9.47 11.46
CA VAL A 280 -14.02 -10.44 10.37
C VAL A 280 -12.74 -11.26 10.50
N ASP A 281 -12.87 -12.50 10.95
CA ASP A 281 -11.76 -13.39 11.21
C ASP A 281 -11.31 -14.12 9.94
N PHE A 282 -10.00 -14.15 9.74
CA PHE A 282 -9.34 -14.94 8.72
C PHE A 282 -8.50 -16.04 9.38
N ARG A 283 -8.87 -17.29 9.15
CA ARG A 283 -8.16 -18.49 9.64
C ARG A 283 -7.98 -19.48 8.51
N GLN A 284 -6.80 -20.10 8.44
CA GLN A 284 -6.55 -21.19 7.48
C GLN A 284 -6.76 -22.51 8.20
N TYR A 285 -7.76 -23.26 7.75
CA TYR A 285 -7.91 -24.66 8.19
C TYR A 285 -6.90 -25.49 7.39
N LYS A 286 -5.93 -26.07 8.07
CA LYS A 286 -4.92 -26.98 7.51
C LYS A 286 -5.49 -28.38 7.42
#